data_d1ac830a61b7907e6cab91896bd688cb
#
_entry.id   d1ac830a61b7907e6cab91896bd688cb
#
_cell.length_a   1.000
_cell.length_b   1.000
_cell.length_c   1.000
_cell.angle_alpha   90.00
_cell.angle_beta   90.00
_cell.angle_gamma   90.00
#
_symmetry.space_group_name_H-M   'P 1'
#
loop_
_entity.id
_entity.type
_entity.pdbx_description
1 polymer ?
#
loop_
_entity_poly.entity_id
_entity_poly.type
_entity_poly.pdbx_seq_one_letter_code
_entity_poly.pdbx_strand_id
1 'polypeptide(L)'
;PGDNSYSIDLSYKLGANAYDNGVATINGQKDVKVLKIGTSSKVGDITITIPAGSKRAVFYAVAWKGKATTLEFSTGGVTTGSIDIKANDGAINNTPYTLTVSDKVNEGDKYEVVVPEALPTDMDFKITTASGKATRAIIFGLKAFKE
;
A
#
# COMPACT_ATOMS: atom_id res chain seq x y z
N PRO A 1 19.66 -8.76 -11.38
CA PRO A 1 20.47 -7.64 -11.77
C PRO A 1 19.59 -6.64 -12.49
N GLY A 2 19.69 -5.49 -12.51
CA GLY A 2 18.94 -4.52 -13.26
C GLY A 2 17.48 -4.35 -12.87
N ASP A 3 17.01 -5.06 -11.90
CA ASP A 3 15.63 -5.00 -11.46
C ASP A 3 15.25 -3.60 -11.03
N ASN A 4 16.14 -2.87 -10.37
CA ASN A 4 15.88 -1.53 -9.92
C ASN A 4 15.69 -0.54 -11.07
N SER A 5 16.25 -0.83 -12.23
CA SER A 5 16.09 0.06 -13.38
C SER A 5 14.70 0.02 -13.99
N TYR A 6 13.88 -0.94 -13.60
CA TYR A 6 12.52 -1.08 -14.10
C TYR A 6 11.46 -0.67 -13.12
N SER A 7 11.84 -0.07 -12.00
CA SER A 7 10.84 0.42 -11.07
C SER A 7 10.23 1.71 -11.59
N ILE A 8 8.93 1.81 -11.46
CA ILE A 8 8.18 3.02 -11.80
C ILE A 8 7.30 3.39 -10.63
N ASP A 9 7.08 4.69 -10.47
CA ASP A 9 6.17 5.17 -9.43
C ASP A 9 4.73 4.78 -9.80
N LEU A 10 3.99 4.29 -8.80
CA LEU A 10 2.59 3.96 -9.00
C LEU A 10 1.75 5.23 -8.96
N SER A 11 0.79 5.31 -9.87
CA SER A 11 -0.23 6.34 -9.80
C SER A 11 -1.32 5.91 -8.82
N TYR A 12 -2.06 6.88 -8.28
CA TYR A 12 -3.09 6.60 -7.30
C TYR A 12 -4.23 7.59 -7.42
N LYS A 13 -5.38 7.19 -6.90
CA LYS A 13 -6.53 8.08 -6.71
C LYS A 13 -6.89 8.10 -5.25
N LEU A 14 -7.11 9.29 -4.71
CA LEU A 14 -7.59 9.46 -3.35
C LEU A 14 -9.07 9.10 -3.30
N GLY A 15 -9.42 8.24 -2.37
CA GLY A 15 -10.80 7.89 -2.10
C GLY A 15 -11.34 8.67 -0.91
N ALA A 16 -12.19 8.02 -0.12
CA ALA A 16 -12.77 8.65 1.06
C ALA A 16 -11.71 8.88 2.12
N ASN A 17 -11.72 10.04 2.75
CA ASN A 17 -10.85 10.39 3.88
C ASN A 17 -9.38 10.07 3.61
N ALA A 18 -8.92 10.42 2.41
CA ALA A 18 -7.55 10.20 1.98
C ALA A 18 -6.89 11.54 1.63
N TYR A 19 -5.61 11.65 1.96
CA TYR A 19 -4.87 12.90 1.83
C TYR A 19 -3.46 12.63 1.32
N ASP A 20 -2.99 13.46 0.38
CA ASP A 20 -1.64 13.32 -0.19
C ASP A 20 -0.74 14.53 0.11
N ASN A 21 -1.17 15.39 1.00
CA ASN A 21 -0.40 16.58 1.39
C ASN A 21 0.39 16.40 2.68
N GLY A 22 0.50 15.17 3.17
CA GLY A 22 1.25 14.87 4.38
C GLY A 22 2.73 14.66 4.11
N VAL A 23 3.54 14.97 5.10
CA VAL A 23 4.97 14.67 5.10
C VAL A 23 5.33 13.98 6.40
N ALA A 24 6.38 13.18 6.35
CA ALA A 24 6.86 12.46 7.51
C ALA A 24 8.37 12.25 7.42
N THR A 25 8.99 11.92 8.54
CA THR A 25 10.40 11.54 8.56
C THR A 25 10.48 10.03 8.42
N ILE A 26 11.08 9.57 7.33
CA ILE A 26 11.22 8.16 7.00
C ILE A 26 12.71 7.80 6.99
N ASN A 27 13.09 6.87 7.83
CA ASN A 27 14.49 6.41 7.92
C ASN A 27 15.49 7.57 8.08
N GLY A 28 15.12 8.56 8.91
CA GLY A 28 15.96 9.72 9.12
C GLY A 28 15.86 10.81 8.06
N GLN A 29 15.20 10.54 6.95
CA GLN A 29 15.01 11.53 5.90
C GLN A 29 13.74 12.33 6.19
N LYS A 30 13.90 13.65 6.29
CA LYS A 30 12.79 14.55 6.62
C LYS A 30 11.97 14.91 5.39
N ASP A 31 10.71 15.27 5.65
CA ASP A 31 9.80 15.82 4.65
C ASP A 31 9.54 14.88 3.46
N VAL A 32 9.52 13.59 3.74
CA VAL A 32 9.13 12.59 2.74
C VAL A 32 7.62 12.65 2.55
N LYS A 33 7.17 12.73 1.31
CA LYS A 33 5.75 12.73 1.00
C LYS A 33 5.11 11.38 1.35
N VAL A 34 4.00 11.43 2.04
CA VAL A 34 3.25 10.23 2.42
C VAL A 34 1.77 10.43 2.10
N LEU A 35 1.09 9.33 1.86
CA LEU A 35 -0.37 9.30 1.74
C LEU A 35 -0.92 8.92 3.10
N LYS A 36 -1.98 9.62 3.51
CA LYS A 36 -2.66 9.32 4.77
C LYS A 36 -4.09 8.94 4.46
N ILE A 37 -4.54 7.80 5.00
CA ILE A 37 -5.90 7.32 4.81
C ILE A 37 -6.56 7.12 6.17
N GLY A 38 -7.83 7.46 6.24
CA GLY A 38 -8.62 7.34 7.45
C GLY A 38 -8.53 8.55 8.35
N THR A 39 -9.48 8.66 9.26
CA THR A 39 -9.53 9.68 10.32
C THR A 39 -9.67 8.98 11.66
N SER A 40 -9.77 9.75 12.73
CA SER A 40 -9.96 9.18 14.06
C SER A 40 -11.29 8.42 14.20
N SER A 41 -12.23 8.63 13.29
CA SER A 41 -13.57 8.03 13.40
C SER A 41 -14.12 7.48 12.08
N LYS A 42 -13.43 7.69 10.96
CA LYS A 42 -13.92 7.30 9.64
C LYS A 42 -12.86 6.53 8.86
N VAL A 43 -13.30 5.49 8.21
CA VAL A 43 -12.40 4.72 7.33
C VAL A 43 -12.02 5.54 6.11
N GLY A 44 -10.84 5.25 5.56
CA GLY A 44 -10.38 5.88 4.33
C GLY A 44 -9.91 4.84 3.33
N ASP A 45 -9.78 5.27 2.08
CA ASP A 45 -9.29 4.39 1.04
C ASP A 45 -8.53 5.15 -0.03
N ILE A 46 -7.64 4.42 -0.70
CA ILE A 46 -6.99 4.87 -1.92
C ILE A 46 -7.02 3.73 -2.92
N THR A 47 -6.95 4.08 -4.19
CA THR A 47 -6.80 3.11 -5.27
C THR A 47 -5.47 3.35 -5.96
N ILE A 48 -4.63 2.33 -6.00
CA ILE A 48 -3.36 2.36 -6.71
C ILE A 48 -3.60 1.73 -8.08
N THR A 49 -3.08 2.33 -9.13
CA THR A 49 -3.11 1.72 -10.46
C THR A 49 -1.79 1.04 -10.73
N ILE A 50 -1.82 -0.28 -10.84
CA ILE A 50 -0.66 -1.08 -11.19
C ILE A 50 -0.64 -1.22 -12.71
N PRO A 51 0.37 -0.69 -13.39
CA PRO A 51 0.32 -0.60 -14.84
C PRO A 51 0.49 -1.96 -15.53
N ALA A 52 -0.06 -2.05 -16.72
CA ALA A 52 0.10 -3.22 -17.57
C ALA A 52 1.60 -3.56 -17.74
N GLY A 53 1.90 -4.84 -17.81
CA GLY A 53 3.27 -5.32 -17.89
C GLY A 53 3.95 -5.54 -16.55
N SER A 54 3.32 -5.09 -15.45
CA SER A 54 3.89 -5.28 -14.11
C SER A 54 3.69 -6.70 -13.63
N LYS A 55 4.69 -7.21 -12.93
CA LYS A 55 4.61 -8.49 -12.21
C LYS A 55 4.58 -8.31 -10.70
N ARG A 56 4.97 -7.14 -10.22
CA ARG A 56 5.08 -6.88 -8.80
C ARG A 56 4.82 -5.40 -8.53
N ALA A 57 4.12 -5.12 -7.46
CA ALA A 57 3.97 -3.76 -6.94
C ALA A 57 4.31 -3.77 -5.46
N VAL A 58 4.95 -2.72 -5.00
CA VAL A 58 5.42 -2.62 -3.62
C VAL A 58 4.93 -1.30 -3.02
N PHE A 59 4.52 -1.36 -1.78
CA PHE A 59 4.25 -0.17 -0.99
C PHE A 59 4.53 -0.47 0.49
N TYR A 60 4.68 0.58 1.26
CA TYR A 60 4.88 0.47 2.70
C TYR A 60 3.72 1.12 3.42
N ALA A 61 3.35 0.57 4.56
CA ALA A 61 2.28 1.12 5.38
C ALA A 61 2.61 0.97 6.86
N VAL A 62 2.20 1.96 7.65
CA VAL A 62 2.37 1.95 9.09
C VAL A 62 1.14 2.59 9.74
N ALA A 63 0.79 2.11 10.93
CA ALA A 63 -0.31 2.66 11.69
C ALA A 63 0.04 4.06 12.20
N TRP A 64 -0.96 4.95 12.18
CA TRP A 64 -0.76 6.33 12.60
C TRP A 64 -0.49 6.43 14.09
N LYS A 65 0.64 7.05 14.46
CA LYS A 65 1.00 7.38 15.86
C LYS A 65 0.83 6.20 16.81
N GLY A 66 1.26 5.02 16.42
CA GLY A 66 1.24 3.86 17.29
C GLY A 66 -0.15 3.29 17.59
N LYS A 67 -1.17 3.76 16.88
CA LYS A 67 -2.53 3.26 17.08
C LYS A 67 -2.81 2.13 16.12
N ALA A 68 -3.17 0.97 16.66
CA ALA A 68 -3.44 -0.21 15.83
C ALA A 68 -4.56 0.08 14.82
N THR A 69 -4.32 -0.33 13.60
CA THR A 69 -5.35 -0.31 12.57
C THR A 69 -5.10 -1.48 11.63
N THR A 70 -6.08 -1.78 10.79
CA THR A 70 -5.97 -2.87 9.83
C THR A 70 -6.22 -2.35 8.42
N LEU A 71 -5.68 -3.05 7.44
CA LEU A 71 -5.91 -2.76 6.03
C LEU A 71 -6.67 -3.89 5.37
N GLU A 72 -7.58 -3.54 4.49
CA GLU A 72 -8.25 -4.46 3.60
C GLU A 72 -7.85 -4.14 2.16
N PHE A 73 -7.70 -5.18 1.37
CA PHE A 73 -7.26 -5.06 -0.01
C PHE A 73 -8.29 -5.65 -0.96
N SER A 74 -8.48 -5.00 -2.11
CA SER A 74 -9.33 -5.55 -3.16
C SER A 74 -8.77 -5.17 -4.53
N THR A 75 -9.02 -6.03 -5.50
CA THR A 75 -8.60 -5.77 -6.88
C THR A 75 -9.82 -5.38 -7.70
N GLY A 76 -9.58 -4.60 -8.76
CA GLY A 76 -10.63 -4.07 -9.61
C GLY A 76 -11.11 -5.01 -10.69
N GLY A 77 -11.12 -6.30 -10.45
CA GLY A 77 -11.75 -7.25 -11.36
C GLY A 77 -10.88 -7.76 -12.51
N VAL A 78 -9.67 -7.25 -12.67
CA VAL A 78 -8.74 -7.83 -13.66
C VAL A 78 -7.90 -8.87 -12.93
N THR A 79 -8.11 -10.12 -13.28
CA THR A 79 -7.33 -11.21 -12.71
C THR A 79 -6.65 -11.98 -13.81
N THR A 80 -5.34 -12.20 -13.67
CA THR A 80 -4.59 -13.12 -14.51
C THR A 80 -3.97 -14.14 -13.58
N GLY A 81 -4.62 -15.29 -13.46
CA GLY A 81 -4.15 -16.30 -12.53
C GLY A 81 -4.27 -15.83 -11.07
N SER A 82 -3.43 -16.35 -10.23
CA SER A 82 -3.42 -16.04 -8.80
C SER A 82 -2.71 -14.73 -8.54
N ILE A 83 -3.23 -13.96 -7.60
CA ILE A 83 -2.56 -12.78 -7.10
C ILE A 83 -2.16 -13.07 -5.66
N ASP A 84 -0.87 -12.96 -5.37
CA ASP A 84 -0.34 -13.13 -4.03
C ASP A 84 -0.10 -11.78 -3.39
N ILE A 85 -0.53 -11.61 -2.16
CA ILE A 85 -0.24 -10.42 -1.37
C ILE A 85 0.65 -10.86 -0.22
N LYS A 86 1.80 -10.18 -0.09
CA LYS A 86 2.77 -10.47 0.97
C LYS A 86 2.94 -9.26 1.86
N ALA A 87 3.13 -9.52 3.14
CA ALA A 87 3.55 -8.50 4.09
C ALA A 87 4.85 -8.97 4.73
N ASN A 88 5.91 -8.15 4.65
CA ASN A 88 7.24 -8.46 5.18
C ASN A 88 7.74 -9.83 4.70
N ASP A 89 7.59 -10.08 3.40
CA ASP A 89 8.01 -11.32 2.73
C ASP A 89 7.21 -12.57 3.12
N GLY A 90 6.20 -12.43 3.95
CA GLY A 90 5.30 -13.53 4.30
C GLY A 90 3.95 -13.39 3.63
N ALA A 91 3.41 -14.48 3.09
CA ALA A 91 2.10 -14.44 2.47
C ALA A 91 1.03 -14.10 3.51
N ILE A 92 0.09 -13.22 3.14
CA ILE A 92 -1.08 -12.95 3.98
C ILE A 92 -2.30 -13.54 3.28
N ASN A 93 -2.96 -14.45 3.99
CA ASN A 93 -4.10 -15.18 3.44
C ASN A 93 -5.42 -14.54 3.83
N ASN A 94 -5.40 -13.69 4.82
CA ASN A 94 -6.61 -13.07 5.35
C ASN A 94 -6.46 -11.57 5.39
N THR A 95 -7.44 -10.86 4.86
CA THR A 95 -7.62 -9.44 5.11
C THR A 95 -8.91 -9.28 5.92
N PRO A 96 -8.97 -8.34 6.84
CA PRO A 96 -8.02 -7.27 7.12
C PRO A 96 -6.72 -7.74 7.79
N TYR A 97 -5.64 -7.08 7.49
CA TYR A 97 -4.31 -7.34 8.05
C TYR A 97 -3.94 -6.21 9.01
N THR A 98 -3.54 -6.57 10.22
CA THR A 98 -3.17 -5.57 11.24
C THR A 98 -1.78 -5.02 10.95
N LEU A 99 -1.70 -3.69 10.82
CA LEU A 99 -0.44 -3.01 10.58
C LEU A 99 0.47 -3.05 11.80
N THR A 100 1.76 -2.97 11.54
CA THR A 100 2.74 -2.77 12.60
C THR A 100 2.41 -1.50 13.36
N VAL A 101 2.37 -1.59 14.68
CA VAL A 101 2.15 -0.44 15.54
C VAL A 101 3.49 0.16 15.90
N SER A 102 3.76 1.36 15.42
CA SER A 102 5.03 2.03 15.66
C SER A 102 4.80 3.53 15.81
N ASP A 103 5.51 4.13 16.77
CA ASP A 103 5.56 5.58 16.91
C ASP A 103 6.47 6.22 15.86
N LYS A 104 7.27 5.41 15.20
CA LYS A 104 8.25 5.86 14.21
C LYS A 104 7.76 5.48 12.82
N VAL A 105 7.58 6.47 11.99
CA VAL A 105 7.07 6.25 10.64
C VAL A 105 8.07 5.49 9.76
N ASN A 106 9.33 5.41 10.21
CA ASN A 106 10.37 4.71 9.45
C ASN A 106 10.32 3.18 9.56
N GLU A 107 9.33 2.62 10.24
CA GLU A 107 9.21 1.17 10.40
C GLU A 107 7.86 0.70 9.88
N GLY A 108 7.63 0.81 8.60
CA GLY A 108 6.39 0.31 8.02
C GLY A 108 6.48 -1.15 7.62
N ASP A 109 5.34 -1.82 7.56
CA ASP A 109 5.27 -3.12 6.92
C ASP A 109 5.40 -2.94 5.42
N LYS A 110 6.22 -3.78 4.81
CA LYS A 110 6.38 -3.81 3.36
C LYS A 110 5.35 -4.77 2.78
N TYR A 111 4.58 -4.28 1.82
CA TYR A 111 3.60 -5.09 1.10
C TYR A 111 4.05 -5.30 -0.33
N GLU A 112 3.83 -6.50 -0.82
CA GLU A 112 4.04 -6.81 -2.23
C GLU A 112 2.80 -7.44 -2.81
N VAL A 113 2.39 -6.94 -3.96
CA VAL A 113 1.36 -7.57 -4.80
C VAL A 113 2.11 -8.24 -5.93
N VAL A 114 2.04 -9.57 -5.99
CA VAL A 114 2.80 -10.37 -6.95
C VAL A 114 1.83 -11.10 -7.86
N VAL A 115 2.06 -10.99 -9.16
CA VAL A 115 1.28 -11.74 -10.15
C VAL A 115 2.20 -12.70 -10.90
N PRO A 116 1.75 -13.92 -11.21
CA PRO A 116 2.61 -14.93 -11.86
C PRO A 116 2.98 -14.57 -13.29
N GLU A 117 2.11 -13.81 -13.96
CA GLU A 117 2.35 -13.34 -15.32
C GLU A 117 2.16 -11.83 -15.37
N ALA A 118 2.89 -11.19 -16.28
CA ALA A 118 2.74 -9.74 -16.45
C ALA A 118 1.28 -9.38 -16.74
N LEU A 119 0.82 -8.32 -16.09
CA LEU A 119 -0.56 -7.86 -16.25
C LEU A 119 -0.84 -7.49 -17.71
N PRO A 120 -1.93 -7.97 -18.31
CA PRO A 120 -2.27 -7.60 -19.68
C PRO A 120 -2.80 -6.18 -19.79
N THR A 121 -3.42 -5.68 -18.72
CA THR A 121 -3.98 -4.33 -18.65
C THR A 121 -3.66 -3.75 -17.29
N ASP A 122 -3.89 -2.43 -17.13
CA ASP A 122 -3.75 -1.79 -15.83
C ASP A 122 -4.73 -2.43 -14.84
N MET A 123 -4.27 -2.59 -13.59
CA MET A 123 -5.10 -3.16 -12.53
C MET A 123 -5.24 -2.16 -11.39
N ASP A 124 -6.47 -1.89 -11.00
CA ASP A 124 -6.74 -1.09 -9.82
C ASP A 124 -6.67 -1.95 -8.57
N PHE A 125 -5.88 -1.49 -7.61
CA PHE A 125 -5.70 -2.17 -6.32
C PHE A 125 -6.13 -1.20 -5.23
N LYS A 126 -7.23 -1.53 -4.56
CA LYS A 126 -7.81 -0.66 -3.54
C LYS A 126 -7.31 -1.04 -2.16
N ILE A 127 -6.91 -0.04 -1.40
CA ILE A 127 -6.45 -0.19 -0.01
C ILE A 127 -7.42 0.60 0.86
N THR A 128 -8.05 -0.07 1.82
CA THR A 128 -9.04 0.53 2.71
C THR A 128 -8.66 0.25 4.14
N THR A 129 -8.77 1.25 5.02
CA THR A 129 -8.66 0.99 6.46
C THR A 129 -9.94 0.30 6.91
N ALA A 130 -9.80 -0.74 7.73
CA ALA A 130 -10.96 -1.48 8.22
C ALA A 130 -11.75 -0.66 9.22
N SER A 131 -13.02 -1.01 9.39
CA SER A 131 -13.91 -0.30 10.30
C SER A 131 -13.42 -0.34 11.73
N GLY A 132 -13.71 0.72 12.47
CA GLY A 132 -13.32 0.83 13.88
C GLY A 132 -12.93 2.25 14.22
N LYS A 133 -12.48 2.45 15.44
CA LYS A 133 -11.96 3.73 15.89
C LYS A 133 -10.47 3.83 15.57
N ALA A 134 -9.99 5.05 15.32
CA ALA A 134 -8.59 5.32 15.02
C ALA A 134 -8.08 4.53 13.80
N THR A 135 -8.82 4.64 12.72
CA THR A 135 -8.58 3.86 11.50
C THR A 135 -7.65 4.59 10.54
N ARG A 136 -6.50 5.07 11.03
CA ARG A 136 -5.57 5.85 10.21
C ARG A 136 -4.30 5.08 9.88
N ALA A 137 -3.86 5.21 8.64
CA ALA A 137 -2.61 4.63 8.18
C ALA A 137 -1.85 5.63 7.31
N ILE A 138 -0.54 5.47 7.26
CA ILE A 138 0.34 6.20 6.35
C ILE A 138 0.87 5.21 5.34
N ILE A 139 0.82 5.59 4.07
CA ILE A 139 1.30 4.76 2.96
C ILE A 139 2.36 5.53 2.19
N PHE A 140 3.45 4.87 1.86
CA PHE A 140 4.56 5.48 1.14
C PHE A 140 5.32 4.45 0.31
N GLY A 141 6.25 4.93 -0.54
CA GLY A 141 7.14 4.05 -1.29
C GLY A 141 6.47 3.19 -2.35
N LEU A 142 5.49 3.76 -3.06
CA LEU A 142 4.71 3.03 -4.06
C LEU A 142 5.50 2.85 -5.35
N LYS A 143 5.83 1.62 -5.70
CA LYS A 143 6.63 1.28 -6.88
C LYS A 143 6.06 0.04 -7.57
N ALA A 144 6.21 -0.01 -8.89
CA ALA A 144 5.90 -1.20 -9.67
C ALA A 144 7.16 -1.71 -10.36
N PHE A 145 7.19 -3.01 -10.57
CA PHE A 145 8.31 -3.70 -11.21
C PHE A 145 7.78 -4.63 -12.28
N LYS A 146 8.51 -4.75 -13.39
CA LYS A 146 8.17 -5.67 -14.47
C LYS A 146 8.76 -7.07 -14.27
N GLU A 147 9.52 -7.24 -13.21
CA GLU A 147 10.14 -8.52 -12.88
C GLU A 147 9.74 -9.00 -11.50
#